data_77226b4d172e3025067ade771c5d9b18
#
_entry.id   77226b4d172e3025067ade771c5d9b18
#
_cell.length_a   1.000
_cell.length_b   1.000
_cell.length_c   1.000
_cell.angle_alpha   90.00
_cell.angle_beta   90.00
_cell.angle_gamma   90.00
#
_symmetry.space_group_name_H-M   'P 1'
#
loop_
_entity.id
_entity.type
_entity.pdbx_description
1 polymer ?
#
loop_
_entity_poly.entity_id
_entity_poly.type
_entity_poly.pdbx_seq_one_letter_code
_entity_poly.pdbx_strand_id
1 'polypeptide(L)'
;VRDGDETAYLEAGTAAYRSASRILFVAGFSTFATLYCVQPLMPDFVREFGVTPAESSLTLSLSTGLLAVALLIAGALSDGIGRKPVMVAALLASGLLGIVGAVMPDWHGFLILRALEGIALSGLPAVAMAYVSEEVDPKSAGVAMGLYIGGTAMGGMSGRVMTALVADLGNWRIAVGLVGALGVVAALTVWKALPPSRHFVRRPSGLRAQAQSWRGLLSDRGILALFSLGFLLMGGFVTAFNYIGFRLTDPPFELRPALVGAVSIVYCFGMVSSPLFGWLAGRFGNDRTLVAAVLLMIAGLAVLELDHLATMLIGIALFTFAFFGAHSIVSAWIGQRAQTARGQASSMYLFCYYMGSTVAGTLGGLFWHGYGWTGVALFIGGLLSVAALVALGLLRRR
;
A
#
# COMPACT_ATOMS: atom_id res chain seq x y z
N VAL A 1 15.96 42.01 0.75
CA VAL A 1 15.21 40.81 0.44
C VAL A 1 15.06 40.81 -1.07
N ARG A 2 15.85 40.00 -1.79
CA ARG A 2 15.72 39.82 -3.25
C ARG A 2 14.48 38.95 -3.47
N ASP A 3 13.55 39.41 -4.29
CA ASP A 3 12.47 38.62 -4.87
C ASP A 3 13.09 37.40 -5.57
N GLY A 4 13.03 36.25 -4.90
CA GLY A 4 13.45 34.96 -5.48
C GLY A 4 12.45 34.58 -6.53
N ASP A 5 12.98 34.30 -7.71
CA ASP A 5 12.33 33.86 -8.92
C ASP A 5 11.11 32.96 -8.61
N GLU A 6 9.90 33.47 -8.83
CA GLU A 6 8.63 32.78 -8.53
C GLU A 6 8.46 31.47 -9.33
N THR A 7 9.34 31.21 -10.28
CA THR A 7 9.34 30.07 -11.22
C THR A 7 10.42 29.01 -10.91
N ALA A 8 11.18 29.15 -9.82
CA ALA A 8 12.27 28.21 -9.52
C ALA A 8 11.73 26.89 -8.93
N TYR A 9 12.19 25.77 -9.49
CA TYR A 9 11.97 24.43 -8.94
C TYR A 9 12.56 24.29 -7.53
N LEU A 10 12.04 23.34 -6.75
CA LEU A 10 12.63 22.94 -5.47
C LEU A 10 13.95 22.19 -5.74
N GLU A 11 15.07 22.89 -5.61
CA GLU A 11 16.40 22.36 -5.87
C GLU A 11 17.00 21.65 -4.66
N ALA A 12 17.73 20.55 -4.88
CA ALA A 12 18.45 19.82 -3.85
C ALA A 12 19.37 20.76 -3.04
N GLY A 13 19.44 20.54 -1.72
CA GLY A 13 20.26 21.38 -0.83
C GLY A 13 19.54 22.62 -0.28
N THR A 14 18.44 23.08 -0.90
CA THR A 14 17.66 24.21 -0.39
C THR A 14 16.82 23.83 0.83
N ALA A 15 16.48 24.82 1.66
CA ALA A 15 15.60 24.61 2.83
C ALA A 15 14.19 24.19 2.39
N ALA A 16 13.68 24.75 1.29
CA ALA A 16 12.37 24.43 0.71
C ALA A 16 12.31 22.96 0.23
N TYR A 17 13.32 22.48 -0.48
CA TYR A 17 13.42 21.09 -0.90
C TYR A 17 13.44 20.12 0.28
N ARG A 18 14.29 20.40 1.29
CA ARG A 18 14.37 19.56 2.51
C ARG A 18 13.04 19.52 3.26
N SER A 19 12.37 20.67 3.36
CA SER A 19 11.04 20.77 3.97
C SER A 19 10.02 19.95 3.21
N ALA A 20 9.89 20.17 1.89
CA ALA A 20 8.95 19.44 1.05
C ALA A 20 9.16 17.93 1.12
N SER A 21 10.40 17.45 0.98
CA SER A 21 10.74 16.03 1.03
C SER A 21 10.39 15.39 2.38
N ARG A 22 10.69 16.06 3.51
CA ARG A 22 10.33 15.56 4.84
C ARG A 22 8.81 15.52 5.05
N ILE A 23 8.10 16.53 4.57
CA ILE A 23 6.65 16.61 4.70
C ILE A 23 5.95 15.56 3.85
N LEU A 24 6.44 15.30 2.65
CA LEU A 24 5.94 14.22 1.80
C LEU A 24 6.21 12.84 2.41
N PHE A 25 7.36 12.65 3.06
CA PHE A 25 7.62 11.45 3.88
C PHE A 25 6.58 11.29 4.98
N VAL A 26 6.29 12.34 5.77
CA VAL A 26 5.28 12.32 6.84
C VAL A 26 3.89 12.05 6.28
N ALA A 27 3.54 12.64 5.14
CA ALA A 27 2.26 12.41 4.47
C ALA A 27 2.10 10.95 4.02
N GLY A 28 3.13 10.38 3.37
CA GLY A 28 3.14 8.97 2.98
C GLY A 28 3.09 8.04 4.18
N PHE A 29 3.89 8.32 5.21
CA PHE A 29 3.89 7.60 6.47
C PHE A 29 2.50 7.55 7.10
N SER A 30 1.87 8.72 7.30
CA SER A 30 0.56 8.81 7.92
C SER A 30 -0.52 8.07 7.13
N THR A 31 -0.54 8.22 5.80
CA THR A 31 -1.51 7.54 4.93
C THR A 31 -1.47 6.02 5.10
N PHE A 32 -0.28 5.45 5.04
CA PHE A 32 -0.14 3.99 5.09
C PHE A 32 -0.20 3.45 6.52
N ALA A 33 0.19 4.25 7.53
CA ALA A 33 -0.07 3.91 8.92
C ALA A 33 -1.59 3.81 9.18
N THR A 34 -2.37 4.79 8.74
CA THR A 34 -3.83 4.80 8.88
C THR A 34 -4.49 3.65 8.11
N LEU A 35 -4.06 3.39 6.87
CA LEU A 35 -4.64 2.32 6.05
C LEU A 35 -4.48 0.94 6.70
N TYR A 36 -3.30 0.66 7.23
CA TYR A 36 -2.93 -0.69 7.68
C TYR A 36 -2.98 -0.89 9.22
N CYS A 37 -3.29 0.13 10.01
CA CYS A 37 -3.35 0.06 11.47
C CYS A 37 -4.31 -1.03 11.99
N VAL A 38 -5.38 -1.33 11.27
CA VAL A 38 -6.40 -2.31 11.67
C VAL A 38 -5.96 -3.76 11.49
N GLN A 39 -4.92 -4.02 10.70
CA GLN A 39 -4.57 -5.39 10.32
C GLN A 39 -4.16 -6.27 11.53
N PRO A 40 -3.31 -5.83 12.46
CA PRO A 40 -2.99 -6.62 13.65
C PRO A 40 -4.15 -6.69 14.66
N LEU A 41 -5.16 -5.85 14.51
CA LEU A 41 -6.33 -5.77 15.40
C LEU A 41 -7.49 -6.70 14.99
N MET A 42 -7.37 -7.40 13.87
CA MET A 42 -8.46 -8.27 13.37
C MET A 42 -8.88 -9.34 14.39
N PRO A 43 -7.98 -9.99 15.15
CA PRO A 43 -8.40 -10.89 16.24
C PRO A 43 -9.18 -10.20 17.36
N ASP A 44 -8.87 -8.92 17.64
CA ASP A 44 -9.60 -8.13 18.64
C ASP A 44 -11.03 -7.82 18.18
N PHE A 45 -11.23 -7.52 16.89
CA PHE A 45 -12.55 -7.29 16.30
C PHE A 45 -13.42 -8.54 16.35
N VAL A 46 -12.83 -9.72 16.07
CA VAL A 46 -13.54 -11.00 16.21
C VAL A 46 -14.04 -11.19 17.64
N ARG A 47 -13.20 -10.92 18.64
CA ARG A 47 -13.55 -11.10 20.06
C ARG A 47 -14.61 -10.09 20.54
N GLU A 48 -14.48 -8.82 20.14
CA GLU A 48 -15.36 -7.75 20.65
C GLU A 48 -16.72 -7.72 19.94
N PHE A 49 -16.74 -7.88 18.62
CA PHE A 49 -17.97 -7.75 17.83
C PHE A 49 -18.64 -9.10 17.52
N GLY A 50 -18.00 -10.24 17.87
CA GLY A 50 -18.54 -11.58 17.57
C GLY A 50 -18.60 -11.90 16.07
N VAL A 51 -17.76 -11.24 15.27
CA VAL A 51 -17.69 -11.42 13.82
C VAL A 51 -16.70 -12.52 13.44
N THR A 52 -16.82 -13.04 12.22
CA THR A 52 -15.87 -14.03 11.70
C THR A 52 -14.53 -13.40 11.30
N PRO A 53 -13.44 -14.16 11.20
CA PRO A 53 -12.15 -13.67 10.64
C PRO A 53 -12.30 -13.09 9.24
N ALA A 54 -13.18 -13.65 8.39
CA ALA A 54 -13.51 -13.10 7.08
C ALA A 54 -14.14 -11.71 7.19
N GLU A 55 -15.13 -11.54 8.06
CA GLU A 55 -15.78 -10.25 8.30
C GLU A 55 -14.79 -9.24 8.89
N SER A 56 -13.93 -9.62 9.83
CA SER A 56 -12.94 -8.72 10.41
C SER A 56 -11.96 -8.17 9.36
N SER A 57 -11.64 -8.95 8.32
CA SER A 57 -10.81 -8.51 7.20
C SER A 57 -11.45 -7.40 6.36
N LEU A 58 -12.79 -7.23 6.42
CA LEU A 58 -13.50 -6.14 5.75
C LEU A 58 -13.05 -4.76 6.23
N THR A 59 -12.54 -4.63 7.44
CA THR A 59 -11.98 -3.38 7.95
C THR A 59 -10.84 -2.84 7.08
N LEU A 60 -10.04 -3.71 6.50
CA LEU A 60 -9.00 -3.35 5.54
C LEU A 60 -9.51 -3.41 4.10
N SER A 61 -10.26 -4.45 3.75
CA SER A 61 -10.72 -4.69 2.38
C SER A 61 -11.64 -3.58 1.85
N LEU A 62 -12.56 -3.06 2.65
CA LEU A 62 -13.41 -1.93 2.26
C LEU A 62 -12.58 -0.66 2.06
N SER A 63 -11.62 -0.39 2.96
CA SER A 63 -10.73 0.76 2.80
C SER A 63 -9.88 0.65 1.53
N THR A 64 -9.24 -0.50 1.27
CA THR A 64 -8.38 -0.69 0.09
C THR A 64 -9.18 -0.73 -1.20
N GLY A 65 -10.38 -1.32 -1.20
CA GLY A 65 -11.26 -1.39 -2.37
C GLY A 65 -11.78 -0.02 -2.80
N LEU A 66 -12.28 0.76 -1.85
CA LEU A 66 -12.78 2.11 -2.15
C LEU A 66 -11.63 3.09 -2.44
N LEU A 67 -10.47 2.92 -1.79
CA LEU A 67 -9.25 3.63 -2.15
C LEU A 67 -8.89 3.35 -3.61
N ALA A 68 -8.93 2.08 -4.06
CA ALA A 68 -8.61 1.69 -5.43
C ALA A 68 -9.50 2.39 -6.45
N VAL A 69 -10.82 2.38 -6.21
CA VAL A 69 -11.79 3.03 -7.10
C VAL A 69 -11.61 4.55 -7.08
N ALA A 70 -11.52 5.14 -5.90
CA ALA A 70 -11.40 6.58 -5.74
C ALA A 70 -10.06 7.13 -6.27
N LEU A 71 -8.98 6.35 -6.25
CA LEU A 71 -7.67 6.70 -6.78
C LEU A 71 -7.74 7.03 -8.29
N LEU A 72 -8.60 6.35 -9.04
CA LEU A 72 -8.80 6.62 -10.47
C LEU A 72 -9.37 8.04 -10.73
N ILE A 73 -10.04 8.62 -9.74
CA ILE A 73 -10.69 9.93 -9.81
C ILE A 73 -9.87 11.00 -9.10
N ALA A 74 -9.16 10.63 -8.04
CA ALA A 74 -8.42 11.57 -7.18
C ALA A 74 -7.38 12.39 -7.95
N GLY A 75 -6.70 11.79 -8.93
CA GLY A 75 -5.77 12.49 -9.82
C GLY A 75 -6.46 13.62 -10.59
N ALA A 76 -7.57 13.30 -11.25
CA ALA A 76 -8.35 14.29 -12.01
C ALA A 76 -8.93 15.40 -11.13
N LEU A 77 -9.37 15.06 -9.91
CA LEU A 77 -9.84 16.03 -8.92
C LEU A 77 -8.71 17.01 -8.54
N SER A 78 -7.51 16.50 -8.32
CA SER A 78 -6.35 17.32 -7.97
C SER A 78 -5.87 18.22 -9.11
N ASP A 79 -6.10 17.80 -10.37
CA ASP A 79 -5.84 18.62 -11.56
C ASP A 79 -6.77 19.85 -11.64
N GLY A 80 -7.93 19.80 -10.97
CA GLY A 80 -8.89 20.90 -10.90
C GLY A 80 -8.72 21.81 -9.68
N ILE A 81 -8.41 21.26 -8.52
CA ILE A 81 -8.41 21.95 -7.22
C ILE A 81 -6.98 22.38 -6.81
N GLY A 82 -5.97 21.59 -7.22
CA GLY A 82 -4.57 21.75 -6.81
C GLY A 82 -4.08 20.62 -5.91
N ARG A 83 -2.76 20.40 -5.90
CA ARG A 83 -2.13 19.26 -5.23
C ARG A 83 -2.24 19.34 -3.71
N LYS A 84 -1.77 20.46 -3.14
CA LYS A 84 -1.72 20.66 -1.68
C LYS A 84 -3.10 20.61 -1.01
N PRO A 85 -4.16 21.30 -1.50
CA PRO A 85 -5.48 21.22 -0.87
C PRO A 85 -6.05 19.81 -0.81
N VAL A 86 -5.87 19.00 -1.88
CA VAL A 86 -6.35 17.62 -1.93
C VAL A 86 -5.62 16.74 -0.93
N MET A 87 -4.28 16.87 -0.82
CA MET A 87 -3.49 16.13 0.16
C MET A 87 -3.88 16.46 1.60
N VAL A 88 -4.09 17.76 1.91
CA VAL A 88 -4.52 18.20 3.25
C VAL A 88 -5.90 17.65 3.59
N ALA A 89 -6.86 17.78 2.66
CA ALA A 89 -8.21 17.27 2.86
C ALA A 89 -8.23 15.74 3.06
N ALA A 90 -7.43 15.01 2.29
CA ALA A 90 -7.31 13.56 2.40
C ALA A 90 -6.80 13.12 3.79
N LEU A 91 -5.71 13.72 4.26
CA LEU A 91 -5.14 13.41 5.57
C LEU A 91 -6.05 13.85 6.72
N LEU A 92 -6.65 15.03 6.62
CA LEU A 92 -7.56 15.54 7.66
C LEU A 92 -8.80 14.66 7.77
N ALA A 93 -9.45 14.37 6.63
CA ALA A 93 -10.65 13.54 6.61
C ALA A 93 -10.36 12.13 7.12
N SER A 94 -9.28 11.48 6.65
CA SER A 94 -8.91 10.14 7.12
C SER A 94 -8.57 10.11 8.61
N GLY A 95 -7.84 11.12 9.12
CA GLY A 95 -7.52 11.21 10.53
C GLY A 95 -8.76 11.40 11.41
N LEU A 96 -9.69 12.28 11.00
CA LEU A 96 -10.95 12.49 11.71
C LEU A 96 -11.84 11.24 11.69
N LEU A 97 -11.94 10.56 10.54
CA LEU A 97 -12.68 9.30 10.42
C LEU A 97 -12.09 8.21 11.31
N GLY A 98 -10.76 8.14 11.44
CA GLY A 98 -10.10 7.23 12.38
C GLY A 98 -10.42 7.54 13.85
N ILE A 99 -10.43 8.83 14.24
CA ILE A 99 -10.82 9.24 15.60
C ILE A 99 -12.28 8.88 15.89
N VAL A 100 -13.20 9.15 14.94
CA VAL A 100 -14.63 8.79 15.09
C VAL A 100 -14.78 7.26 15.12
N GLY A 101 -14.02 6.52 14.31
CA GLY A 101 -13.99 5.06 14.31
C GLY A 101 -13.57 4.47 15.66
N ALA A 102 -12.65 5.12 16.36
CA ALA A 102 -12.20 4.70 17.69
C ALA A 102 -13.31 4.70 18.75
N VAL A 103 -14.34 5.53 18.60
CA VAL A 103 -15.46 5.62 19.53
C VAL A 103 -16.75 4.96 19.00
N MET A 104 -16.71 4.36 17.80
CA MET A 104 -17.88 3.73 17.19
C MET A 104 -18.29 2.47 17.98
N PRO A 105 -19.54 2.37 18.45
CA PRO A 105 -19.96 1.25 19.29
C PRO A 105 -20.32 0.00 18.49
N ASP A 106 -20.74 0.15 17.23
CA ASP A 106 -21.24 -0.95 16.42
C ASP A 106 -20.32 -1.26 15.23
N TRP A 107 -20.35 -2.53 14.79
CA TRP A 107 -19.53 -3.06 13.73
C TRP A 107 -19.79 -2.40 12.36
N HIS A 108 -21.05 -2.23 11.99
CA HIS A 108 -21.41 -1.70 10.67
C HIS A 108 -21.02 -0.22 10.54
N GLY A 109 -21.24 0.56 11.59
CA GLY A 109 -20.79 1.95 11.67
C GLY A 109 -19.25 2.04 11.51
N PHE A 110 -18.51 1.17 12.19
CA PHE A 110 -17.05 1.11 12.05
C PHE A 110 -16.64 0.77 10.60
N LEU A 111 -17.28 -0.21 9.96
CA LEU A 111 -17.02 -0.55 8.56
C LEU A 111 -17.32 0.60 7.59
N ILE A 112 -18.42 1.34 7.82
CA ILE A 112 -18.74 2.53 7.00
C ILE A 112 -17.64 3.59 7.13
N LEU A 113 -17.16 3.84 8.34
CA LEU A 113 -16.06 4.79 8.55
C LEU A 113 -14.76 4.32 7.89
N ARG A 114 -14.44 3.04 7.95
CA ARG A 114 -13.30 2.46 7.21
C ARG A 114 -13.43 2.61 5.70
N ALA A 115 -14.64 2.43 5.17
CA ALA A 115 -14.95 2.64 3.76
C ALA A 115 -14.72 4.10 3.32
N LEU A 116 -15.25 5.05 4.09
CA LEU A 116 -15.06 6.50 3.85
C LEU A 116 -13.59 6.91 3.99
N GLU A 117 -12.89 6.34 4.94
CA GLU A 117 -11.45 6.54 5.15
C GLU A 117 -10.63 6.09 3.93
N GLY A 118 -10.99 4.96 3.31
CA GLY A 118 -10.39 4.51 2.05
C GLY A 118 -10.57 5.53 0.92
N ILE A 119 -11.76 6.09 0.78
CA ILE A 119 -12.03 7.17 -0.20
C ILE A 119 -11.15 8.39 0.11
N ALA A 120 -11.10 8.82 1.37
CA ALA A 120 -10.29 9.96 1.77
C ALA A 120 -8.80 9.75 1.47
N LEU A 121 -8.24 8.58 1.84
CA LEU A 121 -6.83 8.23 1.65
C LEU A 121 -6.42 8.21 0.16
N SER A 122 -7.34 7.98 -0.78
CA SER A 122 -7.05 7.98 -2.22
C SER A 122 -6.47 9.30 -2.73
N GLY A 123 -6.77 10.40 -2.06
CA GLY A 123 -6.31 11.75 -2.42
C GLY A 123 -4.81 11.98 -2.16
N LEU A 124 -4.05 11.00 -1.66
CA LEU A 124 -2.64 11.22 -1.37
C LEU A 124 -1.67 10.53 -2.35
N PRO A 125 -1.74 9.21 -2.63
CA PRO A 125 -0.65 8.52 -3.34
C PRO A 125 -0.32 9.12 -4.71
N ALA A 126 -1.33 9.28 -5.57
CA ALA A 126 -1.13 9.83 -6.91
C ALA A 126 -0.81 11.34 -6.88
N VAL A 127 -1.44 12.08 -5.96
CA VAL A 127 -1.29 13.54 -5.87
C VAL A 127 0.07 13.95 -5.32
N ALA A 128 0.61 13.21 -4.34
CA ALA A 128 1.96 13.45 -3.82
C ALA A 128 3.04 13.18 -4.89
N MET A 129 2.87 12.10 -5.69
CA MET A 129 3.77 11.83 -6.80
C MET A 129 3.71 12.90 -7.90
N ALA A 130 2.51 13.41 -8.20
CA ALA A 130 2.34 14.52 -9.12
C ALA A 130 3.01 15.81 -8.60
N TYR A 131 2.83 16.13 -7.32
CA TYR A 131 3.51 17.26 -6.70
C TYR A 131 5.02 17.17 -6.84
N VAL A 132 5.62 16.01 -6.54
CA VAL A 132 7.08 15.82 -6.70
C VAL A 132 7.52 16.05 -8.14
N SER A 133 6.81 15.50 -9.11
CA SER A 133 7.19 15.62 -10.53
C SER A 133 6.98 17.02 -11.10
N GLU A 134 6.09 17.84 -10.52
CA GLU A 134 5.82 19.19 -10.97
C GLU A 134 6.68 20.26 -10.27
N GLU A 135 6.96 20.10 -8.98
CA GLU A 135 7.58 21.14 -8.16
C GLU A 135 9.07 20.91 -7.86
N VAL A 136 9.57 19.67 -7.97
CA VAL A 136 10.95 19.34 -7.68
C VAL A 136 11.78 19.31 -8.96
N ASP A 137 12.99 19.88 -8.91
CA ASP A 137 13.93 19.81 -10.02
C ASP A 137 14.12 18.37 -10.52
N PRO A 138 13.99 18.11 -11.83
CA PRO A 138 14.10 16.76 -12.42
C PRO A 138 15.31 15.95 -11.97
N LYS A 139 16.47 16.61 -11.73
CA LYS A 139 17.70 15.96 -11.24
C LYS A 139 17.55 15.43 -9.81
N SER A 140 16.67 16.04 -9.01
CA SER A 140 16.46 15.74 -7.59
C SER A 140 15.15 15.02 -7.30
N ALA A 141 14.26 14.93 -8.28
CA ALA A 141 12.92 14.35 -8.13
C ALA A 141 12.98 12.87 -7.72
N GLY A 142 13.97 12.11 -8.18
CA GLY A 142 14.15 10.71 -7.81
C GLY A 142 14.39 10.51 -6.31
N VAL A 143 15.18 11.39 -5.67
CA VAL A 143 15.44 11.33 -4.23
C VAL A 143 14.19 11.72 -3.42
N ALA A 144 13.48 12.78 -3.82
CA ALA A 144 12.24 13.19 -3.17
C ALA A 144 11.16 12.12 -3.28
N MET A 145 11.03 11.48 -4.45
CA MET A 145 10.12 10.35 -4.67
C MET A 145 10.51 9.15 -3.81
N GLY A 146 11.80 8.83 -3.72
CA GLY A 146 12.31 7.75 -2.85
C GLY A 146 12.00 7.99 -1.38
N LEU A 147 12.12 9.23 -0.89
CA LEU A 147 11.74 9.60 0.46
C LEU A 147 10.24 9.45 0.71
N TYR A 148 9.39 9.88 -0.23
CA TYR A 148 7.95 9.68 -0.15
C TYR A 148 7.60 8.18 -0.07
N ILE A 149 8.14 7.35 -0.97
CA ILE A 149 7.93 5.90 -0.98
C ILE A 149 8.47 5.25 0.30
N GLY A 150 9.63 5.69 0.78
CA GLY A 150 10.17 5.26 2.07
C GLY A 150 9.21 5.58 3.22
N GLY A 151 8.59 6.76 3.19
CA GLY A 151 7.53 7.14 4.13
C GLY A 151 6.35 6.17 4.10
N THR A 152 5.87 5.80 2.91
CA THR A 152 4.74 4.85 2.78
C THR A 152 5.07 3.47 3.35
N ALA A 153 6.26 2.95 3.07
CA ALA A 153 6.71 1.65 3.58
C ALA A 153 6.86 1.67 5.11
N MET A 154 7.52 2.69 5.65
CA MET A 154 7.66 2.86 7.10
C MET A 154 6.33 3.08 7.78
N GLY A 155 5.41 3.84 7.18
CA GLY A 155 4.06 4.05 7.70
C GLY A 155 3.29 2.75 7.80
N GLY A 156 3.29 1.95 6.75
CA GLY A 156 2.63 0.64 6.74
C GLY A 156 3.17 -0.32 7.80
N MET A 157 4.48 -0.33 8.02
CA MET A 157 5.13 -1.11 9.08
C MET A 157 4.80 -0.55 10.47
N SER A 158 5.11 0.74 10.68
CA SER A 158 5.01 1.36 12.01
C SER A 158 3.56 1.48 12.48
N GLY A 159 2.61 1.69 11.56
CA GLY A 159 1.18 1.68 11.89
C GLY A 159 0.75 0.37 12.53
N ARG A 160 1.15 -0.76 11.95
CA ARG A 160 0.84 -2.10 12.50
C ARG A 160 1.53 -2.33 13.86
N VAL A 161 2.83 -2.05 13.95
CA VAL A 161 3.59 -2.24 15.20
C VAL A 161 3.03 -1.36 16.31
N MET A 162 2.79 -0.09 16.04
CA MET A 162 2.28 0.87 17.01
C MET A 162 0.88 0.48 17.51
N THR A 163 -0.02 0.12 16.61
CA THR A 163 -1.38 -0.27 17.01
C THR A 163 -1.40 -1.56 17.80
N ALA A 164 -0.58 -2.54 17.44
CA ALA A 164 -0.46 -3.78 18.21
C ALA A 164 0.10 -3.53 19.62
N LEU A 165 1.13 -2.68 19.75
CA LEU A 165 1.71 -2.31 21.05
C LEU A 165 0.70 -1.58 21.94
N VAL A 166 -0.02 -0.61 21.38
CA VAL A 166 -1.01 0.17 22.14
C VAL A 166 -2.21 -0.71 22.51
N ALA A 167 -2.66 -1.60 21.62
CA ALA A 167 -3.75 -2.52 21.91
C ALA A 167 -3.37 -3.53 23.00
N ASP A 168 -2.14 -4.03 23.01
CA ASP A 168 -1.63 -4.93 24.05
C ASP A 168 -1.59 -4.29 25.45
N LEU A 169 -1.32 -2.98 25.52
CA LEU A 169 -1.25 -2.21 26.77
C LEU A 169 -2.60 -1.69 27.26
N GLY A 170 -3.61 -1.64 26.40
CA GLY A 170 -4.88 -1.01 26.74
C GLY A 170 -6.05 -1.52 25.93
N ASN A 171 -6.30 -0.88 24.80
CA ASN A 171 -7.47 -1.13 23.98
C ASN A 171 -7.20 -0.75 22.52
N TRP A 172 -7.72 -1.53 21.57
CA TRP A 172 -7.62 -1.25 20.15
C TRP A 172 -8.23 0.11 19.76
N ARG A 173 -9.24 0.59 20.49
CA ARG A 173 -9.87 1.89 20.26
C ARG A 173 -8.88 3.04 20.48
N ILE A 174 -8.07 2.96 21.55
CA ILE A 174 -7.01 3.93 21.81
C ILE A 174 -5.97 3.88 20.68
N ALA A 175 -5.62 2.69 20.22
CA ALA A 175 -4.65 2.49 19.14
C ALA A 175 -5.12 3.17 17.83
N VAL A 176 -6.36 2.91 17.41
CA VAL A 176 -6.95 3.53 16.21
C VAL A 176 -7.10 5.03 16.37
N GLY A 177 -7.55 5.52 17.54
CA GLY A 177 -7.67 6.94 17.84
C GLY A 177 -6.35 7.70 17.76
N LEU A 178 -5.26 7.11 18.29
CA LEU A 178 -3.91 7.68 18.19
C LEU A 178 -3.43 7.78 16.74
N VAL A 179 -3.66 6.75 15.92
CA VAL A 179 -3.32 6.80 14.49
C VAL A 179 -4.14 7.88 13.78
N GLY A 180 -5.43 7.98 14.09
CA GLY A 180 -6.27 9.07 13.58
C GLY A 180 -5.76 10.46 13.97
N ALA A 181 -5.35 10.64 15.24
CA ALA A 181 -4.76 11.88 15.71
C ALA A 181 -3.44 12.21 14.99
N LEU A 182 -2.57 11.22 14.76
CA LEU A 182 -1.37 11.39 13.93
C LEU A 182 -1.71 11.81 12.50
N GLY A 183 -2.81 11.30 11.93
CA GLY A 183 -3.34 11.72 10.63
C GLY A 183 -3.70 13.21 10.60
N VAL A 184 -4.38 13.69 11.63
CA VAL A 184 -4.72 15.13 11.77
C VAL A 184 -3.45 15.98 11.93
N VAL A 185 -2.49 15.54 12.74
CA VAL A 185 -1.19 16.24 12.91
C VAL A 185 -0.43 16.28 11.57
N ALA A 186 -0.42 15.18 10.80
CA ALA A 186 0.18 15.15 9.48
C ALA A 186 -0.52 16.13 8.51
N ALA A 187 -1.86 16.20 8.53
CA ALA A 187 -2.62 17.16 7.74
C ALA A 187 -2.23 18.60 8.04
N LEU A 188 -2.15 18.95 9.33
CA LEU A 188 -1.74 20.28 9.78
C LEU A 188 -0.28 20.59 9.39
N THR A 189 0.59 19.59 9.44
CA THR A 189 2.00 19.72 9.01
C THR A 189 2.09 19.99 7.52
N VAL A 190 1.36 19.22 6.70
CA VAL A 190 1.28 19.44 5.24
C VAL A 190 0.70 20.81 4.93
N TRP A 191 -0.36 21.20 5.62
CA TRP A 191 -1.00 22.50 5.43
C TRP A 191 -0.06 23.67 5.70
N LYS A 192 0.64 23.64 6.83
CA LYS A 192 1.52 24.75 7.26
C LYS A 192 2.85 24.80 6.53
N ALA A 193 3.46 23.65 6.29
CA ALA A 193 4.87 23.58 5.94
C ALA A 193 5.17 23.07 4.52
N LEU A 194 4.21 22.45 3.81
CA LEU A 194 4.42 22.09 2.41
C LEU A 194 4.39 23.37 1.55
N PRO A 195 5.42 23.65 0.73
CA PRO A 195 5.39 24.78 -0.19
C PRO A 195 4.16 24.73 -1.12
N PRO A 196 3.58 25.87 -1.52
CA PRO A 196 2.51 25.90 -2.49
C PRO A 196 3.00 25.37 -3.86
N SER A 197 2.08 24.78 -4.62
CA SER A 197 2.38 24.36 -6.00
C SER A 197 2.50 25.61 -6.90
N ARG A 198 3.70 25.83 -7.45
CA ARG A 198 4.03 26.97 -8.33
C ARG A 198 3.93 26.62 -9.80
N HIS A 199 4.26 25.36 -10.14
CA HIS A 199 4.21 24.85 -11.52
C HIS A 199 2.90 24.14 -11.84
N PHE A 200 1.93 24.18 -10.92
CA PHE A 200 0.63 23.59 -11.13
C PHE A 200 -0.13 24.33 -12.24
N VAL A 201 -0.40 23.63 -13.34
CA VAL A 201 -1.27 24.10 -14.41
C VAL A 201 -2.60 23.36 -14.34
N ARG A 202 -3.67 24.11 -14.11
CA ARG A 202 -5.02 23.54 -14.08
C ARG A 202 -5.35 22.91 -15.44
N ARG A 203 -5.48 21.59 -15.48
CA ARG A 203 -5.84 20.83 -16.68
C ARG A 203 -7.10 20.02 -16.37
N PRO A 204 -8.28 20.48 -16.76
CA PRO A 204 -9.48 19.64 -16.66
C PRO A 204 -9.30 18.46 -17.63
N SER A 205 -8.87 17.31 -17.09
CA SER A 205 -8.80 16.08 -17.87
C SER A 205 -10.21 15.56 -18.10
N GLY A 206 -10.68 15.64 -19.36
CA GLY A 206 -11.99 15.11 -19.72
C GLY A 206 -12.03 13.59 -19.52
N LEU A 207 -13.08 13.10 -18.86
CA LEU A 207 -13.31 11.65 -18.64
C LEU A 207 -13.22 10.82 -19.93
N ARG A 208 -13.55 11.42 -21.09
CA ARG A 208 -13.43 10.78 -22.41
C ARG A 208 -11.98 10.49 -22.81
N ALA A 209 -11.06 11.42 -22.59
CA ALA A 209 -9.64 11.24 -22.90
C ALA A 209 -9.03 10.15 -21.99
N GLN A 210 -9.42 10.14 -20.73
CA GLN A 210 -9.02 9.11 -19.76
C GLN A 210 -9.53 7.73 -20.15
N ALA A 211 -10.80 7.62 -20.55
CA ALA A 211 -11.40 6.36 -21.03
C ALA A 211 -10.74 5.84 -22.30
N GLN A 212 -10.33 6.70 -23.23
CA GLN A 212 -9.59 6.31 -24.43
C GLN A 212 -8.20 5.76 -24.09
N SER A 213 -7.47 6.41 -23.17
CA SER A 213 -6.17 5.90 -22.69
C SER A 213 -6.32 4.53 -22.04
N TRP A 214 -7.36 4.31 -21.22
CA TRP A 214 -7.62 3.02 -20.60
C TRP A 214 -7.93 1.92 -21.63
N ARG A 215 -8.73 2.23 -22.68
CA ARG A 215 -8.99 1.26 -23.77
C ARG A 215 -7.70 0.82 -24.44
N GLY A 216 -6.78 1.75 -24.73
CA GLY A 216 -5.47 1.42 -25.30
C GLY A 216 -4.64 0.49 -24.40
N LEU A 217 -4.59 0.81 -23.09
CA LEU A 217 -3.87 -0.01 -22.11
C LEU A 217 -4.47 -1.42 -21.98
N LEU A 218 -5.80 -1.54 -21.95
CA LEU A 218 -6.51 -2.82 -21.83
C LEU A 218 -6.43 -3.67 -23.12
N SER A 219 -5.98 -3.11 -24.24
CA SER A 219 -5.75 -3.85 -25.48
C SER A 219 -4.36 -4.49 -25.52
N ASP A 220 -3.41 -4.06 -24.69
CA ASP A 220 -2.06 -4.63 -24.62
C ASP A 220 -2.02 -5.83 -23.66
N ARG A 221 -1.89 -7.04 -24.22
CA ARG A 221 -1.82 -8.31 -23.46
C ARG A 221 -0.67 -8.34 -22.46
N GLY A 222 0.44 -7.64 -22.71
CA GLY A 222 1.55 -7.57 -21.79
C GLY A 222 1.25 -6.65 -20.59
N ILE A 223 0.57 -5.52 -20.81
CA ILE A 223 0.10 -4.65 -19.74
C ILE A 223 -0.96 -5.36 -18.90
N LEU A 224 -1.90 -6.08 -19.52
CA LEU A 224 -2.89 -6.88 -18.80
C LEU A 224 -2.24 -7.95 -17.91
N ALA A 225 -1.19 -8.62 -18.40
CA ALA A 225 -0.44 -9.59 -17.60
C ALA A 225 0.24 -8.91 -16.39
N LEU A 226 0.80 -7.72 -16.55
CA LEU A 226 1.40 -6.95 -15.44
C LEU A 226 0.34 -6.48 -14.44
N PHE A 227 -0.85 -6.07 -14.88
CA PHE A 227 -1.98 -5.74 -13.99
C PHE A 227 -2.44 -6.96 -13.21
N SER A 228 -2.57 -8.12 -13.87
CA SER A 228 -2.93 -9.39 -13.22
C SER A 228 -1.89 -9.79 -12.17
N LEU A 229 -0.59 -9.60 -12.44
CA LEU A 229 0.47 -9.82 -11.47
C LEU A 229 0.35 -8.90 -10.26
N GLY A 230 0.03 -7.62 -10.46
CA GLY A 230 -0.23 -6.69 -9.34
C GLY A 230 -1.36 -7.21 -8.44
N PHE A 231 -2.48 -7.65 -9.03
CA PHE A 231 -3.61 -8.23 -8.32
C PHE A 231 -3.22 -9.51 -7.54
N LEU A 232 -2.57 -10.46 -8.19
CA LEU A 232 -2.22 -11.76 -7.61
C LEU A 232 -1.18 -11.65 -6.49
N LEU A 233 -0.12 -10.87 -6.71
CA LEU A 233 0.96 -10.68 -5.74
C LEU A 233 0.46 -9.96 -4.48
N MET A 234 -0.27 -8.85 -4.67
CA MET A 234 -0.81 -8.09 -3.53
C MET A 234 -1.93 -8.86 -2.83
N GLY A 235 -2.74 -9.58 -3.59
CA GLY A 235 -3.77 -10.46 -3.05
C GLY A 235 -3.17 -11.50 -2.11
N GLY A 236 -2.16 -12.25 -2.56
CA GLY A 236 -1.47 -13.23 -1.72
C GLY A 236 -0.77 -12.60 -0.52
N PHE A 237 -0.12 -11.45 -0.73
CA PHE A 237 0.61 -10.74 0.33
C PHE A 237 -0.30 -10.25 1.45
N VAL A 238 -1.38 -9.56 1.12
CA VAL A 238 -2.32 -9.04 2.13
C VAL A 238 -3.06 -10.18 2.82
N THR A 239 -3.45 -11.24 2.08
CA THR A 239 -4.06 -12.41 2.67
C THR A 239 -3.16 -13.05 3.73
N ALA A 240 -1.87 -13.23 3.46
CA ALA A 240 -0.93 -13.73 4.46
C ALA A 240 -0.92 -12.87 5.73
N PHE A 241 -0.81 -11.54 5.59
CA PHE A 241 -0.77 -10.63 6.73
C PHE A 241 -2.12 -10.46 7.45
N ASN A 242 -3.25 -10.67 6.79
CA ASN A 242 -4.57 -10.65 7.44
C ASN A 242 -4.77 -11.85 8.37
N TYR A 243 -4.25 -13.03 7.98
CA TYR A 243 -4.55 -14.27 8.70
C TYR A 243 -3.38 -14.78 9.55
N ILE A 244 -2.14 -14.30 9.36
CA ILE A 244 -1.01 -14.67 10.22
C ILE A 244 -1.22 -14.22 11.67
N GLY A 245 -1.93 -13.11 11.89
CA GLY A 245 -2.28 -12.65 13.23
C GLY A 245 -3.09 -13.69 14.00
N PHE A 246 -4.10 -14.27 13.37
CA PHE A 246 -4.92 -15.33 13.97
C PHE A 246 -4.08 -16.58 14.27
N ARG A 247 -3.24 -17.03 13.31
CA ARG A 247 -2.35 -18.16 13.53
C ARG A 247 -1.40 -17.97 14.71
N LEU A 248 -0.88 -16.75 14.88
CA LEU A 248 0.08 -16.46 15.95
C LEU A 248 -0.57 -16.26 17.32
N THR A 249 -1.85 -15.87 17.36
CA THR A 249 -2.61 -15.76 18.62
C THR A 249 -3.22 -17.06 19.07
N ASP A 250 -3.40 -18.02 18.16
CA ASP A 250 -3.94 -19.33 18.44
C ASP A 250 -2.84 -20.36 18.83
N PRO A 251 -3.20 -21.50 19.47
CA PRO A 251 -2.26 -22.60 19.67
C PRO A 251 -1.61 -23.08 18.37
N PRO A 252 -0.33 -23.47 18.36
CA PRO A 252 0.57 -23.64 19.52
C PRO A 252 1.36 -22.40 19.93
N PHE A 253 1.16 -21.23 19.29
CA PHE A 253 2.02 -20.07 19.49
C PHE A 253 1.56 -19.14 20.61
N GLU A 254 0.27 -18.86 20.73
CA GLU A 254 -0.38 -18.02 21.76
C GLU A 254 0.37 -16.71 22.05
N LEU A 255 0.82 -16.03 20.97
CA LEU A 255 1.59 -14.81 21.09
C LEU A 255 0.70 -13.63 21.50
N ARG A 256 1.28 -12.75 22.33
CA ARG A 256 0.65 -11.47 22.69
C ARG A 256 0.53 -10.54 21.46
N PRO A 257 -0.50 -9.66 21.42
CA PRO A 257 -0.71 -8.71 20.32
C PRO A 257 0.53 -7.91 19.92
N ALA A 258 1.32 -7.43 20.89
CA ALA A 258 2.57 -6.72 20.63
C ALA A 258 3.58 -7.54 19.80
N LEU A 259 3.73 -8.85 20.07
CA LEU A 259 4.63 -9.74 19.33
C LEU A 259 4.09 -10.04 17.94
N VAL A 260 2.77 -10.22 17.81
CA VAL A 260 2.10 -10.37 16.51
C VAL A 260 2.34 -9.13 15.62
N GLY A 261 2.16 -7.94 16.17
CA GLY A 261 2.45 -6.69 15.45
C GLY A 261 3.92 -6.53 15.06
N ALA A 262 4.84 -6.98 15.94
CA ALA A 262 6.28 -6.94 15.69
C ALA A 262 6.71 -7.75 14.46
N VAL A 263 5.92 -8.75 14.04
CA VAL A 263 6.16 -9.48 12.76
C VAL A 263 6.23 -8.53 11.58
N SER A 264 5.51 -7.41 11.64
CA SER A 264 5.54 -6.40 10.56
C SER A 264 6.90 -5.71 10.38
N ILE A 265 7.85 -5.88 11.33
CA ILE A 265 9.23 -5.37 11.18
C ILE A 265 9.92 -6.00 9.95
N VAL A 266 9.47 -7.17 9.50
CA VAL A 266 9.99 -7.82 8.27
C VAL A 266 9.82 -6.92 7.02
N TYR A 267 8.96 -5.89 7.06
CA TYR A 267 8.86 -4.90 5.98
C TYR A 267 10.19 -4.14 5.75
N CYS A 268 11.07 -4.09 6.74
CA CYS A 268 12.42 -3.54 6.56
C CYS A 268 13.20 -4.29 5.46
N PHE A 269 12.95 -5.58 5.28
CA PHE A 269 13.55 -6.34 4.19
C PHE A 269 13.09 -5.85 2.81
N GLY A 270 11.89 -5.27 2.72
CA GLY A 270 11.38 -4.65 1.49
C GLY A 270 12.22 -3.46 1.02
N MET A 271 12.80 -2.68 1.95
CA MET A 271 13.68 -1.55 1.61
C MET A 271 14.97 -2.00 0.94
N VAL A 272 15.48 -3.19 1.31
CA VAL A 272 16.66 -3.80 0.68
C VAL A 272 16.29 -4.55 -0.59
N SER A 273 15.15 -5.23 -0.57
CA SER A 273 14.68 -6.07 -1.68
C SER A 273 14.43 -5.27 -2.96
N SER A 274 13.70 -4.14 -2.86
CA SER A 274 13.29 -3.37 -4.04
C SER A 274 14.48 -2.89 -4.89
N PRO A 275 15.54 -2.25 -4.34
CA PRO A 275 16.71 -1.88 -5.12
C PRO A 275 17.51 -3.09 -5.63
N LEU A 276 17.63 -4.16 -4.83
CA LEU A 276 18.34 -5.37 -5.23
C LEU A 276 17.67 -6.03 -6.45
N PHE A 277 16.36 -6.25 -6.40
CA PHE A 277 15.63 -6.83 -7.52
C PHE A 277 15.57 -5.91 -8.74
N GLY A 278 15.56 -4.59 -8.53
CA GLY A 278 15.74 -3.61 -9.61
C GLY A 278 17.08 -3.75 -10.32
N TRP A 279 18.18 -3.91 -9.56
CA TRP A 279 19.52 -4.15 -10.09
C TRP A 279 19.60 -5.52 -10.81
N LEU A 280 19.05 -6.59 -10.21
CA LEU A 280 18.98 -7.92 -10.84
C LEU A 280 18.19 -7.88 -12.15
N ALA A 281 17.06 -7.17 -12.19
CA ALA A 281 16.25 -7.00 -13.39
C ALA A 281 17.00 -6.25 -14.50
N GLY A 282 17.80 -5.26 -14.14
CA GLY A 282 18.70 -4.58 -15.09
C GLY A 282 19.76 -5.50 -15.68
N ARG A 283 20.25 -6.48 -14.90
CA ARG A 283 21.31 -7.41 -15.34
C ARG A 283 20.80 -8.64 -16.07
N PHE A 284 19.71 -9.25 -15.59
CA PHE A 284 19.20 -10.54 -16.09
C PHE A 284 17.89 -10.44 -16.87
N GLY A 285 17.29 -9.24 -16.90
CA GLY A 285 15.99 -8.97 -17.51
C GLY A 285 14.84 -9.03 -16.52
N ASN A 286 13.80 -8.23 -16.76
CA ASN A 286 12.61 -8.13 -15.90
C ASN A 286 11.89 -9.48 -15.76
N ASP A 287 11.76 -10.21 -16.85
CA ASP A 287 11.05 -11.48 -16.97
C ASP A 287 11.65 -12.59 -16.08
N ARG A 288 12.97 -12.85 -16.21
CA ARG A 288 13.66 -13.89 -15.43
C ARG A 288 13.69 -13.54 -13.95
N THR A 289 13.97 -12.28 -13.63
CA THR A 289 14.05 -11.81 -12.25
C THR A 289 12.68 -11.84 -11.57
N LEU A 290 11.60 -11.55 -12.31
CA LEU A 290 10.24 -11.66 -11.81
C LEU A 290 9.85 -13.10 -11.51
N VAL A 291 10.16 -14.05 -12.41
CA VAL A 291 9.92 -15.48 -12.15
C VAL A 291 10.66 -15.93 -10.89
N ALA A 292 11.95 -15.57 -10.75
CA ALA A 292 12.73 -15.92 -9.56
C ALA A 292 12.11 -15.33 -8.29
N ALA A 293 11.62 -14.08 -8.32
CA ALA A 293 10.95 -13.43 -7.19
C ALA A 293 9.65 -14.18 -6.81
N VAL A 294 8.82 -14.55 -7.78
CA VAL A 294 7.57 -15.28 -7.49
C VAL A 294 7.86 -16.68 -6.92
N LEU A 295 8.85 -17.38 -7.46
CA LEU A 295 9.27 -18.69 -6.92
C LEU A 295 9.82 -18.56 -5.50
N LEU A 296 10.58 -17.51 -5.21
CA LEU A 296 11.07 -17.21 -3.87
C LEU A 296 9.91 -16.90 -2.91
N MET A 297 8.87 -16.23 -3.38
CA MET A 297 7.66 -15.96 -2.60
C MET A 297 6.92 -17.28 -2.28
N ILE A 298 6.82 -18.21 -3.23
CA ILE A 298 6.25 -19.55 -3.00
C ILE A 298 7.09 -20.34 -1.99
N ALA A 299 8.42 -20.30 -2.11
CA ALA A 299 9.32 -20.93 -1.14
C ALA A 299 9.16 -20.36 0.27
N GLY A 300 9.05 -19.02 0.39
CA GLY A 300 8.76 -18.34 1.65
C GLY A 300 7.43 -18.81 2.26
N LEU A 301 6.38 -18.95 1.44
CA LEU A 301 5.08 -19.47 1.87
C LEU A 301 5.19 -20.93 2.38
N ALA A 302 5.94 -21.78 1.69
CA ALA A 302 6.16 -23.18 2.11
C ALA A 302 6.91 -23.27 3.46
N VAL A 303 7.90 -22.40 3.68
CA VAL A 303 8.61 -22.32 4.99
C VAL A 303 7.68 -21.76 6.08
N LEU A 304 6.80 -20.81 5.72
CA LEU A 304 5.82 -20.23 6.62
C LEU A 304 4.80 -21.28 7.12
N GLU A 305 4.58 -22.37 6.41
CA GLU A 305 3.65 -23.45 6.79
C GLU A 305 4.16 -24.29 7.99
N LEU A 306 5.44 -24.27 8.27
CA LEU A 306 6.02 -25.06 9.35
C LEU A 306 5.59 -24.55 10.74
N ASP A 307 5.22 -25.45 11.64
CA ASP A 307 4.72 -25.13 12.99
C ASP A 307 5.83 -24.86 14.02
N HIS A 308 6.79 -24.01 13.65
CA HIS A 308 7.85 -23.55 14.54
C HIS A 308 8.06 -22.04 14.36
N LEU A 309 8.07 -21.29 15.45
CA LEU A 309 8.10 -19.81 15.40
C LEU A 309 9.28 -19.26 14.59
N ALA A 310 10.48 -19.84 14.73
CA ALA A 310 11.64 -19.38 13.97
C ALA A 310 11.47 -19.60 12.46
N THR A 311 10.94 -20.73 12.03
CA THR A 311 10.68 -21.00 10.60
C THR A 311 9.57 -20.10 10.06
N MET A 312 8.54 -19.82 10.85
CA MET A 312 7.51 -18.86 10.48
C MET A 312 8.08 -17.45 10.25
N LEU A 313 8.95 -16.98 11.15
CA LEU A 313 9.60 -15.67 11.00
C LEU A 313 10.51 -15.63 9.78
N ILE A 314 11.26 -16.69 9.49
CA ILE A 314 12.07 -16.82 8.28
C ILE A 314 11.15 -16.85 7.04
N GLY A 315 10.09 -17.64 7.07
CA GLY A 315 9.14 -17.77 5.97
C GLY A 315 8.48 -16.43 5.62
N ILE A 316 7.96 -15.71 6.62
CA ILE A 316 7.32 -14.39 6.39
C ILE A 316 8.33 -13.33 5.95
N ALA A 317 9.57 -13.37 6.45
CA ALA A 317 10.63 -12.49 6.01
C ALA A 317 10.99 -12.74 4.53
N LEU A 318 11.18 -14.00 4.14
CA LEU A 318 11.46 -14.40 2.76
C LEU A 318 10.31 -14.06 1.82
N PHE A 319 9.07 -14.34 2.23
CA PHE A 319 7.85 -14.02 1.51
C PHE A 319 7.72 -12.51 1.26
N THR A 320 7.95 -11.71 2.32
CA THR A 320 7.90 -10.24 2.24
C THR A 320 9.02 -9.69 1.36
N PHE A 321 10.24 -10.19 1.52
CA PHE A 321 11.39 -9.82 0.69
C PHE A 321 11.10 -10.07 -0.79
N ALA A 322 10.60 -11.25 -1.13
CA ALA A 322 10.26 -11.64 -2.50
C ALA A 322 9.11 -10.80 -3.08
N PHE A 323 8.08 -10.52 -2.27
CA PHE A 323 6.96 -9.66 -2.67
C PHE A 323 7.40 -8.26 -3.08
N PHE A 324 8.20 -7.58 -2.26
CA PHE A 324 8.67 -6.23 -2.57
C PHE A 324 9.56 -6.21 -3.83
N GLY A 325 10.37 -7.27 -4.01
CA GLY A 325 11.15 -7.45 -5.23
C GLY A 325 10.27 -7.61 -6.48
N ALA A 326 9.31 -8.51 -6.45
CA ALA A 326 8.38 -8.73 -7.55
C ALA A 326 7.55 -7.48 -7.86
N HIS A 327 7.01 -6.81 -6.83
CA HIS A 327 6.24 -5.58 -6.96
C HIS A 327 7.06 -4.45 -7.62
N SER A 328 8.31 -4.27 -7.22
CA SER A 328 9.18 -3.23 -7.79
C SER A 328 9.46 -3.47 -9.27
N ILE A 329 9.70 -4.73 -9.67
CA ILE A 329 9.90 -5.10 -11.09
C ILE A 329 8.65 -4.82 -11.90
N VAL A 330 7.48 -5.31 -11.46
CA VAL A 330 6.21 -5.14 -12.18
C VAL A 330 5.87 -3.67 -12.35
N SER A 331 6.00 -2.89 -11.28
CA SER A 331 5.73 -1.44 -11.29
C SER A 331 6.64 -0.69 -12.27
N ALA A 332 7.95 -0.97 -12.25
CA ALA A 332 8.90 -0.37 -13.17
C ALA A 332 8.62 -0.79 -14.63
N TRP A 333 8.30 -2.06 -14.86
CA TRP A 333 8.05 -2.60 -16.20
C TRP A 333 6.79 -2.00 -16.84
N ILE A 334 5.74 -1.73 -16.06
CA ILE A 334 4.56 -0.99 -16.52
C ILE A 334 4.95 0.39 -17.04
N GLY A 335 5.74 1.14 -16.27
CA GLY A 335 6.21 2.46 -16.67
C GLY A 335 7.07 2.46 -17.95
N GLN A 336 7.86 1.40 -18.15
CA GLN A 336 8.65 1.20 -19.37
C GLN A 336 7.78 0.86 -20.60
N ARG A 337 6.73 0.04 -20.40
CA ARG A 337 5.87 -0.43 -21.50
C ARG A 337 4.82 0.62 -21.92
N ALA A 338 4.27 1.36 -21.00
CA ALA A 338 3.22 2.35 -21.23
C ALA A 338 3.78 3.76 -21.47
N GLN A 339 4.71 3.93 -22.41
CA GLN A 339 5.47 5.18 -22.63
C GLN A 339 4.59 6.43 -22.85
N THR A 340 3.47 6.29 -23.54
CA THR A 340 2.56 7.42 -23.88
C THR A 340 1.50 7.67 -22.80
N ALA A 341 1.25 6.72 -21.90
CA ALA A 341 0.17 6.78 -20.89
C ALA A 341 0.62 6.31 -19.50
N ARG A 342 1.86 6.67 -19.10
CA ARG A 342 2.50 6.19 -17.86
C ARG A 342 1.65 6.42 -16.61
N GLY A 343 1.08 7.62 -16.46
CA GLY A 343 0.27 7.96 -15.29
C GLY A 343 -0.99 7.10 -15.20
N GLN A 344 -1.71 6.94 -16.33
CA GLN A 344 -2.91 6.12 -16.39
C GLN A 344 -2.60 4.63 -16.16
N ALA A 345 -1.49 4.14 -16.73
CA ALA A 345 -1.05 2.76 -16.53
C ALA A 345 -0.68 2.49 -15.06
N SER A 346 0.01 3.43 -14.40
CA SER A 346 0.33 3.33 -12.98
C SER A 346 -0.92 3.35 -12.09
N SER A 347 -1.88 4.22 -12.39
CA SER A 347 -3.16 4.29 -11.66
C SER A 347 -3.96 3.01 -11.82
N MET A 348 -4.05 2.45 -13.04
CA MET A 348 -4.75 1.19 -13.31
C MET A 348 -4.03 0.00 -12.64
N TYR A 349 -2.71 0.01 -12.62
CA TYR A 349 -1.93 -0.99 -11.88
C TYR A 349 -2.23 -0.94 -10.38
N LEU A 350 -2.22 0.25 -9.78
CA LEU A 350 -2.54 0.42 -8.36
C LEU A 350 -4.01 0.04 -8.06
N PHE A 351 -4.92 0.32 -8.99
CA PHE A 351 -6.29 -0.17 -8.91
C PHE A 351 -6.34 -1.70 -8.82
N CYS A 352 -5.71 -2.41 -9.76
CA CYS A 352 -5.65 -3.88 -9.75
C CYS A 352 -4.94 -4.42 -8.49
N TYR A 353 -3.86 -3.78 -8.08
CA TYR A 353 -3.09 -4.09 -6.89
C TYR A 353 -3.94 -4.03 -5.62
N TYR A 354 -4.66 -2.94 -5.38
CA TYR A 354 -5.54 -2.82 -4.21
C TYR A 354 -6.80 -3.67 -4.34
N MET A 355 -7.32 -3.91 -5.54
CA MET A 355 -8.41 -4.86 -5.76
C MET A 355 -7.99 -6.29 -5.42
N GLY A 356 -6.73 -6.66 -5.70
CA GLY A 356 -6.15 -7.92 -5.23
C GLY A 356 -6.16 -8.03 -3.71
N SER A 357 -5.73 -6.97 -3.01
CA SER A 357 -5.80 -6.87 -1.55
C SER A 357 -7.23 -7.07 -1.02
N THR A 358 -8.18 -6.38 -1.64
CA THR A 358 -9.60 -6.41 -1.24
C THR A 358 -10.21 -7.78 -1.45
N VAL A 359 -10.14 -8.30 -2.67
CA VAL A 359 -10.81 -9.55 -3.06
C VAL A 359 -10.16 -10.75 -2.38
N ALA A 360 -8.85 -10.92 -2.55
CA ALA A 360 -8.17 -12.08 -1.99
C ALA A 360 -8.07 -11.99 -0.47
N GLY A 361 -7.86 -10.80 0.10
CA GLY A 361 -7.82 -10.59 1.54
C GLY A 361 -9.12 -11.01 2.23
N THR A 362 -10.27 -10.77 1.62
CA THR A 362 -11.58 -11.21 2.14
C THR A 362 -11.83 -12.68 1.87
N LEU A 363 -11.58 -13.15 0.63
CA LEU A 363 -11.80 -14.55 0.27
C LEU A 363 -10.94 -15.52 1.10
N GLY A 364 -9.75 -15.10 1.52
CA GLY A 364 -8.88 -15.88 2.42
C GLY A 364 -9.61 -16.34 3.69
N GLY A 365 -10.60 -15.56 4.17
CA GLY A 365 -11.41 -15.92 5.33
C GLY A 365 -12.29 -17.14 5.15
N LEU A 366 -12.76 -17.43 3.93
CA LEU A 366 -13.51 -18.64 3.62
C LEU A 366 -12.61 -19.88 3.78
N PHE A 367 -11.36 -19.77 3.35
CA PHE A 367 -10.38 -20.84 3.49
C PHE A 367 -9.92 -21.00 4.95
N TRP A 368 -9.80 -19.90 5.68
CA TRP A 368 -9.52 -19.93 7.12
C TRP A 368 -10.64 -20.66 7.88
N HIS A 369 -11.90 -20.35 7.59
CA HIS A 369 -13.04 -20.99 8.26
C HIS A 369 -13.09 -22.51 8.03
N GLY A 370 -12.79 -22.97 6.81
CA GLY A 370 -12.84 -24.39 6.45
C GLY A 370 -11.64 -25.20 6.92
N TYR A 371 -10.45 -24.64 6.83
CA TYR A 371 -9.18 -25.40 6.94
C TYR A 371 -8.10 -24.67 7.74
N GLY A 372 -8.43 -23.61 8.46
CA GLY A 372 -7.46 -22.81 9.22
C GLY A 372 -6.36 -22.22 8.36
N TRP A 373 -5.15 -22.13 8.93
CA TRP A 373 -3.99 -21.57 8.25
C TRP A 373 -3.62 -22.33 6.96
N THR A 374 -3.64 -23.65 6.97
CA THR A 374 -3.32 -24.47 5.79
C THR A 374 -4.24 -24.17 4.61
N GLY A 375 -5.53 -23.91 4.87
CA GLY A 375 -6.45 -23.46 3.82
C GLY A 375 -6.05 -22.12 3.22
N VAL A 376 -5.67 -21.17 4.05
CA VAL A 376 -5.18 -19.85 3.62
C VAL A 376 -3.89 -19.99 2.81
N ALA A 377 -2.94 -20.82 3.27
CA ALA A 377 -1.68 -21.06 2.56
C ALA A 377 -1.90 -21.70 1.19
N LEU A 378 -2.81 -22.67 1.09
CA LEU A 378 -3.19 -23.28 -0.20
C LEU A 378 -3.84 -22.26 -1.15
N PHE A 379 -4.70 -21.41 -0.64
CA PHE A 379 -5.30 -20.32 -1.42
C PHE A 379 -4.24 -19.35 -1.96
N ILE A 380 -3.32 -18.88 -1.09
CA ILE A 380 -2.20 -18.02 -1.47
C ILE A 380 -1.29 -18.74 -2.49
N GLY A 381 -0.98 -20.02 -2.24
CA GLY A 381 -0.20 -20.86 -3.15
C GLY A 381 -0.83 -20.95 -4.54
N GLY A 382 -2.16 -21.07 -4.61
CA GLY A 382 -2.93 -21.01 -5.86
C GLY A 382 -2.75 -19.67 -6.59
N LEU A 383 -2.91 -18.55 -5.89
CA LEU A 383 -2.70 -17.21 -6.47
C LEU A 383 -1.26 -17.04 -7.00
N LEU A 384 -0.27 -17.48 -6.24
CA LEU A 384 1.14 -17.38 -6.62
C LEU A 384 1.51 -18.33 -7.77
N SER A 385 0.87 -19.51 -7.84
CA SER A 385 1.04 -20.44 -8.97
C SER A 385 0.52 -19.82 -10.27
N VAL A 386 -0.65 -19.17 -10.22
CA VAL A 386 -1.15 -18.40 -11.36
C VAL A 386 -0.22 -17.23 -11.70
N ALA A 387 0.30 -16.52 -10.71
CA ALA A 387 1.28 -15.45 -10.92
C ALA A 387 2.56 -15.97 -11.59
N ALA A 388 3.06 -17.15 -11.18
CA ALA A 388 4.21 -17.81 -11.80
C ALA A 388 3.94 -18.17 -13.26
N LEU A 389 2.77 -18.71 -13.58
CA LEU A 389 2.37 -19.04 -14.96
C LEU A 389 2.28 -17.78 -15.84
N VAL A 390 1.72 -16.69 -15.33
CA VAL A 390 1.67 -15.39 -16.03
C VAL A 390 3.08 -14.85 -16.26
N ALA A 391 3.95 -14.90 -15.27
CA ALA A 391 5.35 -14.46 -15.39
C ALA A 391 6.15 -15.30 -16.40
N LEU A 392 5.97 -16.63 -16.40
CA LEU A 392 6.54 -17.54 -17.40
C LEU A 392 6.00 -17.27 -18.80
N GLY A 393 4.72 -16.92 -18.92
CA GLY A 393 4.12 -16.49 -20.18
C GLY A 393 4.74 -15.22 -20.76
N LEU A 394 5.16 -14.28 -19.91
CA LEU A 394 5.90 -13.07 -20.31
C LEU A 394 7.33 -13.42 -20.76
N LEU A 395 8.00 -14.38 -20.10
CA LEU A 395 9.34 -14.88 -20.49
C LEU A 395 9.34 -15.51 -21.88
N ARG A 396 8.29 -16.27 -22.23
CA ARG A 396 8.20 -16.98 -23.53
C ARG A 396 7.84 -16.11 -24.73
N ARG A 397 7.44 -14.85 -24.51
CA ARG A 397 7.03 -13.91 -25.57
C ARG A 397 8.17 -13.04 -26.11
N ARG A 398 9.39 -13.32 -25.69
CA ARG A 398 10.63 -12.81 -26.30
C ARG A 398 11.04 -13.76 -27.41
#